data_289540dcf04ad12885c47e5e2568f7ab
#
_entry.id   289540dcf04ad12885c47e5e2568f7ab
#
_cell.length_a   1.000
_cell.length_b   1.000
_cell.length_c   1.000
_cell.angle_alpha   90.00
_cell.angle_beta   90.00
_cell.angle_gamma   90.00
#
_symmetry.space_group_name_H-M   'P 1'
#
loop_
_entity.id
_entity.type
_entity.pdbx_description
1 polymer ?
#
loop_
_entity_poly.entity_id
_entity_poly.type
_entity_poly.pdbx_seq_one_letter_code
_entity_poly.pdbx_strand_id
1 'polypeptide(L)'
;MWRESPRGRQTTYRVEYAPLSTGWGEPLQVNRRPGGMLFSNYEKKQIAESVALLTIALALALTGGLNRALEHPMVLGVKLLMSFAAVMTGFLLHELAHKWMAQKYGCWAEYRGNRNGLLLALLMGAVGFLIAAPGAVMVAGHVTNRQHGHIAAVGPLTNIALALAALPFYLLLANAAGPLGWAGDLARFLVIINIILGGFNMIPVPPLDGSKIMAWSSAAWGGIVAGILALAMVYWTIPPF
;
A
#
# COMPACT_ATOMS: atom_id res chain seq x y z
N MET A 1 21.44 2.92 29.31
CA MET A 1 21.48 4.01 30.29
C MET A 1 20.72 5.21 29.68
N TRP A 2 19.50 5.45 30.12
CA TRP A 2 18.57 6.42 29.55
C TRP A 2 18.80 7.78 30.21
N ARG A 3 19.08 8.83 29.45
CA ARG A 3 19.06 10.21 29.95
C ARG A 3 17.76 10.87 29.54
N GLU A 4 16.91 11.17 30.50
CA GLU A 4 15.73 12.02 30.31
C GLU A 4 16.16 13.47 30.13
N SER A 5 15.63 14.14 29.10
CA SER A 5 15.80 15.57 28.93
C SER A 5 14.61 16.31 29.57
N PRO A 6 14.82 17.49 30.24
CA PRO A 6 13.80 18.14 31.09
C PRO A 6 12.77 18.97 30.34
N ARG A 7 12.53 18.78 29.06
CA ARG A 7 11.47 19.52 28.33
C ARG A 7 10.63 18.57 27.49
N GLY A 8 9.47 18.25 28.03
CA GLY A 8 8.38 17.56 27.34
C GLY A 8 8.78 16.19 26.76
N ARG A 9 8.25 15.09 27.28
CA ARG A 9 8.53 13.72 26.82
C ARG A 9 8.37 13.58 25.32
N GLN A 10 9.42 13.83 24.57
CA GLN A 10 9.56 13.34 23.20
C GLN A 10 10.21 11.96 23.28
N THR A 11 9.39 10.92 23.26
CA THR A 11 9.89 9.55 23.15
C THR A 11 10.47 9.37 21.75
N THR A 12 11.79 9.36 21.64
CA THR A 12 12.49 9.08 20.38
C THR A 12 12.60 7.57 20.27
N TYR A 13 11.92 6.97 19.31
CA TYR A 13 12.08 5.56 19.01
C TYR A 13 13.20 5.38 18.00
N ARG A 14 14.19 4.58 18.36
CA ARG A 14 15.19 4.09 17.43
C ARG A 14 14.60 2.84 16.78
N VAL A 15 14.14 2.97 15.55
CA VAL A 15 13.69 1.80 14.77
C VAL A 15 14.95 1.19 14.16
N GLU A 16 15.59 0.28 14.89
CA GLU A 16 16.62 -0.60 14.35
C GLU A 16 15.89 -1.82 13.75
N TYR A 17 15.66 -1.79 12.45
CA TYR A 17 15.41 -3.02 11.73
C TYR A 17 16.76 -3.60 11.32
N ALA A 18 17.24 -4.59 12.07
CA ALA A 18 18.33 -5.43 11.60
C ALA A 18 17.86 -6.15 10.35
N PRO A 19 18.57 -6.09 9.22
CA PRO A 19 18.27 -6.93 8.09
C PRO A 19 18.49 -8.40 8.51
N LEU A 20 17.49 -9.25 8.29
CA LEU A 20 17.60 -10.71 8.41
C LEU A 20 18.46 -11.25 7.26
N SER A 21 19.68 -10.80 7.13
CA SER A 21 20.71 -11.42 6.30
C SER A 21 22.09 -10.88 6.68
N THR A 22 22.87 -11.71 7.26
CA THR A 22 24.32 -11.84 7.24
C THR A 22 25.05 -10.81 6.36
N GLY A 23 25.65 -9.84 7.03
CA GLY A 23 26.58 -8.91 6.42
C GLY A 23 26.60 -7.61 7.19
N TRP A 24 27.61 -7.42 8.03
CA TRP A 24 27.92 -6.18 8.69
C TRP A 24 28.33 -5.16 7.61
N GLY A 25 27.32 -4.50 7.01
CA GLY A 25 27.54 -3.37 6.12
C GLY A 25 27.56 -2.11 6.95
N GLU A 26 28.53 -1.24 6.69
CA GLU A 26 28.65 0.09 7.29
C GLU A 26 27.33 0.86 7.16
N PRO A 27 27.01 1.74 8.15
CA PRO A 27 25.82 2.59 8.05
C PRO A 27 25.93 3.46 6.79
N LEU A 28 25.01 3.23 5.85
CA LEU A 28 24.93 3.97 4.60
C LEU A 28 24.79 5.46 4.91
N GLN A 29 25.85 6.23 4.63
CA GLN A 29 25.79 7.68 4.69
C GLN A 29 24.85 8.16 3.60
N VAL A 30 23.65 8.58 3.97
CA VAL A 30 22.70 9.18 3.05
C VAL A 30 23.18 10.57 2.69
N ASN A 31 23.89 10.67 1.58
CA ASN A 31 24.30 11.95 1.02
C ASN A 31 23.04 12.68 0.52
N ARG A 32 22.60 13.72 1.28
CA ARG A 32 21.39 14.49 0.97
C ARG A 32 21.61 15.26 -0.33
N ARG A 33 21.02 14.78 -1.43
CA ARG A 33 20.80 15.60 -2.63
C ARG A 33 19.40 16.23 -2.53
N PRO A 34 19.26 17.56 -2.66
CA PRO A 34 17.96 18.20 -2.74
C PRO A 34 17.26 17.79 -4.03
N GLY A 35 16.06 17.22 -3.94
CA GLY A 35 15.14 17.12 -5.07
C GLY A 35 14.90 15.73 -5.65
N GLY A 36 14.15 14.86 -4.96
CA GLY A 36 13.61 13.64 -5.53
C GLY A 36 13.73 12.41 -4.62
N MET A 37 12.84 11.42 -4.81
CA MET A 37 12.97 10.13 -4.13
C MET A 37 14.20 9.37 -4.65
N LEU A 38 15.00 8.84 -3.74
CA LEU A 38 16.17 8.03 -4.06
C LEU A 38 15.78 6.56 -4.16
N PHE A 39 16.16 5.90 -5.25
CA PHE A 39 15.92 4.48 -5.49
C PHE A 39 17.23 3.76 -5.76
N SER A 40 17.50 2.68 -5.03
CA SER A 40 18.58 1.75 -5.36
C SER A 40 18.14 0.80 -6.50
N ASN A 41 19.11 0.25 -7.22
CA ASN A 41 18.80 -0.75 -8.26
C ASN A 41 18.21 -2.03 -7.66
N TYR A 42 18.62 -2.38 -6.45
CA TYR A 42 18.09 -3.52 -5.72
C TYR A 42 16.61 -3.30 -5.36
N GLU A 43 16.28 -2.13 -4.85
CA GLU A 43 14.89 -1.74 -4.55
C GLU A 43 14.00 -1.78 -5.80
N LYS A 44 14.45 -1.20 -6.91
CA LYS A 44 13.70 -1.22 -8.18
C LYS A 44 13.36 -2.64 -8.63
N LYS A 45 14.32 -3.56 -8.49
CA LYS A 45 14.11 -4.98 -8.81
C LYS A 45 13.05 -5.59 -7.89
N GLN A 46 13.12 -5.35 -6.59
CA GLN A 46 12.14 -5.88 -5.64
C GLN A 46 10.74 -5.30 -5.84
N ILE A 47 10.63 -4.01 -6.17
CA ILE A 47 9.35 -3.39 -6.56
C ILE A 47 8.78 -4.10 -7.79
N ALA A 48 9.58 -4.27 -8.85
CA ALA A 48 9.14 -4.92 -10.08
C ALA A 48 8.69 -6.37 -9.84
N GLU A 49 9.46 -7.15 -9.05
CA GLU A 49 9.09 -8.51 -8.65
C GLU A 49 7.76 -8.52 -7.88
N SER A 50 7.59 -7.64 -6.90
CA SER A 50 6.37 -7.57 -6.08
C SER A 50 5.15 -7.16 -6.92
N VAL A 51 5.30 -6.15 -7.76
CA VAL A 51 4.21 -5.70 -8.66
C VAL A 51 3.80 -6.83 -9.60
N ALA A 52 4.75 -7.52 -10.24
CA ALA A 52 4.45 -8.62 -11.16
C ALA A 52 3.72 -9.78 -10.44
N LEU A 53 4.27 -10.25 -9.31
CA LEU A 53 3.72 -11.40 -8.59
C LEU A 53 2.35 -11.09 -7.97
N LEU A 54 2.17 -9.88 -7.39
CA LEU A 54 0.88 -9.45 -6.88
C LEU A 54 -0.17 -9.28 -7.98
N THR A 55 0.22 -8.76 -9.14
CA THR A 55 -0.67 -8.64 -10.29
C THR A 55 -1.20 -10.00 -10.73
N ILE A 56 -0.31 -10.99 -10.84
CA ILE A 56 -0.70 -12.36 -11.21
C ILE A 56 -1.58 -12.97 -10.11
N ALA A 57 -1.19 -12.86 -8.84
CA ALA A 57 -1.94 -13.41 -7.72
C ALA A 57 -3.35 -12.83 -7.64
N LEU A 58 -3.49 -11.51 -7.76
CA LEU A 58 -4.78 -10.82 -7.73
C LEU A 58 -5.64 -11.19 -8.94
N ALA A 59 -5.04 -11.27 -10.14
CA ALA A 59 -5.77 -11.66 -11.36
C ALA A 59 -6.30 -13.09 -11.26
N LEU A 60 -5.51 -14.04 -10.75
CA LEU A 60 -5.95 -15.41 -10.50
C LEU A 60 -7.10 -15.46 -9.48
N ALA A 61 -6.95 -14.74 -8.37
CA ALA A 61 -8.00 -14.65 -7.36
C ALA A 61 -9.32 -14.09 -7.93
N LEU A 62 -9.24 -13.02 -8.71
CA LEU A 62 -10.40 -12.38 -9.35
C LEU A 62 -11.03 -13.22 -10.46
N THR A 63 -10.28 -14.15 -11.04
CA THR A 63 -10.80 -15.09 -12.04
C THR A 63 -11.45 -16.31 -11.37
N GLY A 64 -11.21 -16.52 -10.07
CA GLY A 64 -11.74 -17.65 -9.29
C GLY A 64 -10.78 -18.83 -9.24
N GLY A 65 -9.48 -18.59 -9.37
CA GLY A 65 -8.40 -19.55 -9.27
C GLY A 65 -7.83 -20.02 -10.60
N LEU A 66 -6.78 -20.85 -10.52
CA LEU A 66 -6.01 -21.31 -11.67
C LEU A 66 -6.86 -22.10 -12.69
N ASN A 67 -7.72 -23.00 -12.22
CA ASN A 67 -8.56 -23.82 -13.12
C ASN A 67 -9.45 -22.94 -14.00
N ARG A 68 -10.18 -21.99 -13.39
CA ARG A 68 -11.01 -21.05 -14.14
C ARG A 68 -10.20 -20.11 -15.04
N ALA A 69 -8.99 -19.75 -14.63
CA ALA A 69 -8.10 -18.94 -15.44
C ALA A 69 -7.66 -19.67 -16.72
N LEU A 70 -7.42 -20.98 -16.64
CA LEU A 70 -7.09 -21.83 -17.79
C LEU A 70 -8.28 -22.05 -18.73
N GLU A 71 -9.47 -22.18 -18.18
CA GLU A 71 -10.73 -22.34 -18.95
C GLU A 71 -11.14 -21.04 -19.65
N HIS A 72 -10.82 -19.88 -19.06
CA HIS A 72 -11.25 -18.55 -19.56
C HIS A 72 -10.09 -17.58 -19.74
N PRO A 73 -9.15 -17.81 -20.68
CA PRO A 73 -7.92 -17.01 -20.83
C PRO A 73 -8.19 -15.53 -21.17
N MET A 74 -9.29 -15.24 -21.87
CA MET A 74 -9.69 -13.85 -22.17
C MET A 74 -10.10 -13.10 -20.90
N VAL A 75 -10.83 -13.76 -19.99
CA VAL A 75 -11.20 -13.18 -18.70
C VAL A 75 -9.95 -12.91 -17.86
N LEU A 76 -9.03 -13.88 -17.82
CA LEU A 76 -7.74 -13.69 -17.14
C LEU A 76 -6.97 -12.48 -17.68
N GLY A 77 -6.91 -12.30 -19.01
CA GLY A 77 -6.26 -11.15 -19.65
C GLY A 77 -6.82 -9.82 -19.17
N VAL A 78 -8.14 -9.69 -19.11
CA VAL A 78 -8.83 -8.51 -18.56
C VAL A 78 -8.50 -8.33 -17.08
N LYS A 79 -8.58 -9.41 -16.27
CA LYS A 79 -8.26 -9.34 -14.84
C LYS A 79 -6.79 -9.01 -14.59
N LEU A 80 -5.86 -9.40 -15.44
CA LEU A 80 -4.46 -8.98 -15.36
C LEU A 80 -4.29 -7.47 -15.51
N LEU A 81 -4.94 -6.85 -16.50
CA LEU A 81 -4.90 -5.40 -16.69
C LEU A 81 -5.50 -4.64 -15.49
N MET A 82 -6.68 -5.08 -15.02
CA MET A 82 -7.32 -4.50 -13.85
C MET A 82 -6.45 -4.66 -12.59
N SER A 83 -5.89 -5.84 -12.38
CA SER A 83 -5.02 -6.13 -11.24
C SER A 83 -3.73 -5.31 -11.28
N PHE A 84 -3.12 -5.14 -12.47
CA PHE A 84 -1.96 -4.28 -12.62
C PHE A 84 -2.25 -2.83 -12.21
N ALA A 85 -3.36 -2.26 -12.71
CA ALA A 85 -3.78 -0.92 -12.32
C ALA A 85 -4.05 -0.81 -10.80
N ALA A 86 -4.69 -1.81 -10.20
CA ALA A 86 -4.96 -1.86 -8.77
C ALA A 86 -3.67 -1.97 -7.92
N VAL A 87 -2.73 -2.81 -8.33
CA VAL A 87 -1.43 -2.97 -7.65
C VAL A 87 -0.59 -1.70 -7.77
N MET A 88 -0.57 -1.08 -8.95
CA MET A 88 0.15 0.18 -9.15
C MET A 88 -0.42 1.31 -8.29
N THR A 89 -1.74 1.46 -8.24
CA THR A 89 -2.39 2.53 -7.49
C THR A 89 -2.51 2.20 -6.00
N GLY A 90 -3.14 1.08 -5.67
CA GLY A 90 -3.48 0.75 -4.29
C GLY A 90 -2.28 0.34 -3.44
N PHE A 91 -1.34 -0.42 -4.02
CA PHE A 91 -0.17 -0.91 -3.29
C PHE A 91 1.08 -0.05 -3.54
N LEU A 92 1.53 0.10 -4.78
CA LEU A 92 2.80 0.77 -5.05
C LEU A 92 2.79 2.24 -4.64
N LEU A 93 1.77 3.00 -5.00
CA LEU A 93 1.69 4.42 -4.62
C LEU A 93 1.55 4.59 -3.10
N HIS A 94 0.87 3.69 -2.40
CA HIS A 94 0.81 3.63 -0.94
C HIS A 94 2.22 3.49 -0.34
N GLU A 95 3.01 2.50 -0.78
CA GLU A 95 4.38 2.29 -0.31
C GLU A 95 5.30 3.47 -0.67
N LEU A 96 5.16 4.01 -1.87
CA LEU A 96 5.94 5.18 -2.28
C LEU A 96 5.62 6.43 -1.46
N ALA A 97 4.39 6.58 -0.99
CA ALA A 97 4.01 7.67 -0.09
C ALA A 97 4.74 7.56 1.26
N HIS A 98 4.83 6.36 1.85
CA HIS A 98 5.62 6.13 3.05
C HIS A 98 7.09 6.49 2.83
N LYS A 99 7.67 6.00 1.74
CA LYS A 99 9.06 6.29 1.36
C LYS A 99 9.31 7.79 1.20
N TRP A 100 8.43 8.48 0.48
CA TRP A 100 8.53 9.92 0.26
C TRP A 100 8.53 10.69 1.58
N MET A 101 7.60 10.37 2.48
CA MET A 101 7.49 11.05 3.76
C MET A 101 8.68 10.76 4.67
N ALA A 102 9.17 9.51 4.71
CA ALA A 102 10.33 9.14 5.48
C ALA A 102 11.59 9.86 4.98
N GLN A 103 11.81 9.91 3.67
CA GLN A 103 12.94 10.64 3.08
C GLN A 103 12.83 12.16 3.28
N LYS A 104 11.61 12.72 3.27
CA LYS A 104 11.37 14.12 3.62
C LYS A 104 11.79 14.45 5.06
N TYR A 105 11.65 13.53 5.99
CA TYR A 105 12.15 13.65 7.36
C TYR A 105 13.66 13.32 7.50
N GLY A 106 14.35 13.06 6.38
CA GLY A 106 15.77 12.78 6.34
C GLY A 106 16.15 11.36 6.76
N CYS A 107 15.18 10.43 6.77
CA CYS A 107 15.43 9.02 7.02
C CYS A 107 15.89 8.31 5.75
N TRP A 108 16.66 7.23 5.93
CA TRP A 108 16.80 6.24 4.89
C TRP A 108 15.47 5.48 4.76
N ALA A 109 15.03 5.26 3.52
CA ALA A 109 13.80 4.51 3.26
C ALA A 109 13.92 3.76 1.93
N GLU A 110 13.71 2.45 1.95
CA GLU A 110 13.71 1.57 0.79
C GLU A 110 12.62 0.50 0.91
N TYR A 111 11.96 0.21 -0.20
CA TYR A 111 11.04 -0.92 -0.28
C TYR A 111 11.80 -2.25 -0.23
N ARG A 112 11.31 -3.18 0.57
CA ARG A 112 11.82 -4.55 0.69
C ARG A 112 10.68 -5.55 0.47
N GLY A 113 10.79 -6.33 -0.61
CA GLY A 113 9.85 -7.40 -0.93
C GLY A 113 9.98 -8.59 0.00
N ASN A 114 8.86 -9.18 0.39
CA ASN A 114 8.80 -10.40 1.16
C ASN A 114 8.48 -11.57 0.23
N ARG A 115 9.50 -12.34 -0.16
CA ARG A 115 9.34 -13.47 -1.08
C ARG A 115 8.35 -14.52 -0.60
N ASN A 116 8.38 -14.86 0.69
CA ASN A 116 7.45 -15.85 1.25
C ASN A 116 6.00 -15.34 1.20
N GLY A 117 5.78 -14.06 1.51
CA GLY A 117 4.47 -13.45 1.41
C GLY A 117 3.96 -13.33 -0.03
N LEU A 118 4.85 -13.12 -1.01
CA LEU A 118 4.51 -13.10 -2.43
C LEU A 118 4.19 -14.51 -2.97
N LEU A 119 4.95 -15.52 -2.55
CA LEU A 119 4.65 -16.92 -2.89
C LEU A 119 3.33 -17.37 -2.28
N LEU A 120 3.06 -16.99 -1.03
CA LEU A 120 1.76 -17.25 -0.41
C LEU A 120 0.64 -16.58 -1.20
N ALA A 121 0.81 -15.33 -1.63
CA ALA A 121 -0.18 -14.62 -2.44
C ALA A 121 -0.47 -15.37 -3.76
N LEU A 122 0.57 -15.88 -4.45
CA LEU A 122 0.39 -16.68 -5.67
C LEU A 122 -0.36 -17.99 -5.41
N LEU A 123 0.01 -18.72 -4.36
CA LEU A 123 -0.66 -19.97 -4.01
C LEU A 123 -2.12 -19.73 -3.66
N MET A 124 -2.41 -18.69 -2.88
CA MET A 124 -3.78 -18.34 -2.51
C MET A 124 -4.57 -17.83 -3.72
N GLY A 125 -3.93 -17.03 -4.59
CA GLY A 125 -4.53 -16.59 -5.86
C GLY A 125 -4.90 -17.78 -6.76
N ALA A 126 -4.05 -18.80 -6.86
CA ALA A 126 -4.32 -20.02 -7.62
C ALA A 126 -5.53 -20.80 -7.10
N VAL A 127 -5.83 -20.70 -5.81
CA VAL A 127 -7.05 -21.29 -5.18
C VAL A 127 -8.29 -20.39 -5.37
N GLY A 128 -8.11 -19.14 -5.82
CA GLY A 128 -9.23 -18.19 -6.03
C GLY A 128 -9.45 -17.23 -4.85
N PHE A 129 -8.47 -17.11 -3.96
CA PHE A 129 -8.50 -16.21 -2.81
C PHE A 129 -7.22 -15.39 -2.72
N LEU A 130 -7.24 -14.20 -2.10
CA LEU A 130 -6.03 -13.40 -1.96
C LEU A 130 -5.69 -13.18 -0.47
N ILE A 131 -4.53 -13.71 -0.07
CA ILE A 131 -3.81 -13.31 1.15
C ILE A 131 -2.42 -12.89 0.71
N ALA A 132 -2.03 -11.67 0.99
CA ALA A 132 -0.75 -11.12 0.56
C ALA A 132 -0.04 -10.36 1.68
N ALA A 133 1.25 -10.61 1.82
CA ALA A 133 2.17 -9.82 2.62
C ALA A 133 3.40 -9.51 1.74
N PRO A 134 3.25 -8.60 0.76
CA PRO A 134 4.21 -8.47 -0.36
C PRO A 134 5.55 -7.87 0.05
N GLY A 135 5.62 -7.22 1.19
CA GLY A 135 6.75 -6.44 1.67
C GLY A 135 6.28 -5.10 2.19
N ALA A 136 7.24 -4.24 2.52
CA ALA A 136 6.97 -2.90 3.05
C ALA A 136 8.17 -1.98 2.84
N VAL A 137 7.96 -0.66 2.98
CA VAL A 137 9.05 0.31 3.05
C VAL A 137 9.70 0.23 4.42
N MET A 138 10.99 -0.15 4.41
CA MET A 138 11.84 -0.15 5.59
C MET A 138 12.38 1.27 5.80
N VAL A 139 12.24 1.76 7.02
CA VAL A 139 12.69 3.12 7.39
C VAL A 139 13.74 3.01 8.48
N ALA A 140 14.90 3.64 8.28
CA ALA A 140 15.96 3.75 9.27
C ALA A 140 16.36 5.21 9.48
N GLY A 141 16.52 5.59 10.75
CA GLY A 141 16.85 6.94 11.17
C GLY A 141 16.17 7.32 12.49
N HIS A 142 16.45 8.53 12.96
CA HIS A 142 15.80 9.05 14.16
C HIS A 142 14.51 9.78 13.79
N VAL A 143 13.38 9.25 14.22
CA VAL A 143 12.07 9.88 14.05
C VAL A 143 11.39 10.08 15.41
N THR A 144 10.70 11.19 15.55
CA THR A 144 9.80 11.41 16.69
C THR A 144 8.53 10.55 16.52
N ASN A 145 7.78 10.31 17.59
CA ASN A 145 6.49 9.62 17.50
C ASN A 145 5.53 10.30 16.51
N ARG A 146 5.53 11.63 16.46
CA ARG A 146 4.74 12.40 15.49
C ARG A 146 5.18 12.14 14.05
N GLN A 147 6.47 12.14 13.77
CA GLN A 147 6.99 11.86 12.42
C GLN A 147 6.68 10.42 12.00
N HIS A 148 6.80 9.47 12.93
CA HIS A 148 6.43 8.06 12.68
C HIS A 148 4.95 7.91 12.33
N GLY A 149 4.06 8.60 13.07
CA GLY A 149 2.63 8.66 12.75
C GLY A 149 2.35 9.30 11.38
N HIS A 150 3.04 10.38 11.02
CA HIS A 150 2.90 11.01 9.70
C HIS A 150 3.38 10.07 8.57
N ILE A 151 4.51 9.38 8.76
CA ILE A 151 5.01 8.39 7.78
C ILE A 151 3.97 7.28 7.59
N ALA A 152 3.38 6.79 8.67
CA ALA A 152 2.35 5.76 8.60
C ALA A 152 1.04 6.27 7.97
N ALA A 153 0.63 7.50 8.23
CA ALA A 153 -0.66 8.03 7.77
C ALA A 153 -0.72 8.28 6.25
N VAL A 154 0.42 8.62 5.61
CA VAL A 154 0.40 9.00 4.18
C VAL A 154 0.02 7.85 3.25
N GLY A 155 0.27 6.60 3.61
CA GLY A 155 -0.17 5.43 2.84
C GLY A 155 -1.70 5.33 2.73
N PRO A 156 -2.42 5.16 3.84
CA PRO A 156 -3.88 5.15 3.84
C PRO A 156 -4.50 6.43 3.27
N LEU A 157 -3.92 7.61 3.50
CA LEU A 157 -4.38 8.86 2.91
C LEU A 157 -4.20 8.88 1.38
N THR A 158 -3.15 8.26 0.85
CA THR A 158 -2.96 8.07 -0.59
C THR A 158 -4.05 7.19 -1.17
N ASN A 159 -4.43 6.10 -0.50
CA ASN A 159 -5.54 5.26 -0.94
C ASN A 159 -6.87 6.03 -0.95
N ILE A 160 -7.16 6.83 0.08
CA ILE A 160 -8.36 7.70 0.10
C ILE A 160 -8.33 8.67 -1.11
N ALA A 161 -7.21 9.34 -1.35
CA ALA A 161 -7.07 10.29 -2.45
C ALA A 161 -7.29 9.62 -3.82
N LEU A 162 -6.75 8.40 -4.01
CA LEU A 162 -6.91 7.62 -5.24
C LEU A 162 -8.35 7.13 -5.44
N ALA A 163 -9.01 6.69 -4.36
CA ALA A 163 -10.43 6.33 -4.41
C ALA A 163 -11.30 7.56 -4.77
N LEU A 164 -11.04 8.72 -4.16
CA LEU A 164 -11.73 9.98 -4.48
C LEU A 164 -11.47 10.42 -5.93
N ALA A 165 -10.25 10.25 -6.44
CA ALA A 165 -9.91 10.58 -7.83
C ALA A 165 -10.61 9.65 -8.84
N ALA A 166 -10.76 8.36 -8.52
CA ALA A 166 -11.44 7.39 -9.39
C ALA A 166 -12.97 7.49 -9.32
N LEU A 167 -13.53 7.96 -8.21
CA LEU A 167 -14.98 8.02 -7.98
C LEU A 167 -15.77 8.81 -9.04
N PRO A 168 -15.36 10.01 -9.47
CA PRO A 168 -16.07 10.74 -10.53
C PRO A 168 -16.14 9.96 -11.86
N PHE A 169 -15.06 9.26 -12.22
CA PHE A 169 -15.04 8.44 -13.44
C PHE A 169 -16.00 7.25 -13.33
N TYR A 170 -16.05 6.61 -12.16
CA TYR A 170 -17.05 5.58 -11.91
C TYR A 170 -18.47 6.12 -12.06
N LEU A 171 -18.80 7.25 -11.41
CA LEU A 171 -20.14 7.84 -11.46
C LEU A 171 -20.56 8.26 -12.88
N LEU A 172 -19.63 8.85 -13.65
CA LEU A 172 -19.92 9.34 -15.00
C LEU A 172 -20.03 8.21 -16.03
N LEU A 173 -19.31 7.10 -15.84
CA LEU A 173 -19.18 6.03 -16.82
C LEU A 173 -19.96 4.77 -16.43
N ALA A 174 -20.65 4.75 -15.29
CA ALA A 174 -21.34 3.58 -14.75
C ALA A 174 -22.35 2.97 -15.73
N ASN A 175 -23.03 3.81 -16.53
CA ASN A 175 -24.03 3.39 -17.50
C ASN A 175 -23.54 3.43 -18.96
N ALA A 176 -22.24 3.64 -19.17
CA ALA A 176 -21.68 3.67 -20.51
C ALA A 176 -21.56 2.27 -21.09
N ALA A 177 -21.70 2.14 -22.41
CA ALA A 177 -21.51 0.90 -23.14
C ALA A 177 -20.14 0.87 -23.84
N GLY A 178 -19.71 -0.33 -24.23
CA GLY A 178 -18.45 -0.54 -24.98
C GLY A 178 -17.19 -0.11 -24.22
N PRO A 179 -16.22 0.51 -24.88
CA PRO A 179 -14.95 0.89 -24.25
C PRO A 179 -15.10 1.83 -23.04
N LEU A 180 -16.10 2.72 -23.06
CA LEU A 180 -16.39 3.61 -21.94
C LEU A 180 -16.95 2.85 -20.72
N GLY A 181 -17.75 1.82 -20.93
CA GLY A 181 -18.21 0.92 -19.86
C GLY A 181 -17.04 0.21 -19.18
N TRP A 182 -16.07 -0.25 -19.95
CA TRP A 182 -14.84 -0.84 -19.42
C TRP A 182 -14.04 0.13 -18.55
N ALA A 183 -13.96 1.41 -18.96
CA ALA A 183 -13.32 2.44 -18.16
C ALA A 183 -14.11 2.69 -16.85
N GLY A 184 -15.44 2.64 -16.88
CA GLY A 184 -16.29 2.71 -15.71
C GLY A 184 -16.05 1.54 -14.74
N ASP A 185 -15.99 0.30 -15.25
CA ASP A 185 -15.68 -0.91 -14.46
C ASP A 185 -14.30 -0.83 -13.82
N LEU A 186 -13.29 -0.36 -14.56
CA LEU A 186 -11.95 -0.14 -14.02
C LEU A 186 -11.97 0.91 -12.91
N ALA A 187 -12.63 2.05 -13.13
CA ALA A 187 -12.75 3.10 -12.14
C ALA A 187 -13.45 2.60 -10.87
N ARG A 188 -14.55 1.86 -11.01
CA ARG A 188 -15.24 1.20 -9.91
C ARG A 188 -14.31 0.27 -9.13
N PHE A 189 -13.56 -0.56 -9.85
CA PHE A 189 -12.60 -1.48 -9.23
C PHE A 189 -11.50 -0.74 -8.48
N LEU A 190 -10.97 0.36 -9.04
CA LEU A 190 -9.96 1.19 -8.37
C LEU A 190 -10.53 1.87 -7.11
N VAL A 191 -11.77 2.31 -7.11
CA VAL A 191 -12.42 2.86 -5.89
C VAL A 191 -12.43 1.80 -4.80
N ILE A 192 -13.01 0.62 -5.06
CA ILE A 192 -13.17 -0.39 -4.01
C ILE A 192 -11.84 -0.96 -3.53
N ILE A 193 -10.87 -1.21 -4.41
CA ILE A 193 -9.59 -1.77 -4.00
C ILE A 193 -8.79 -0.79 -3.11
N ASN A 194 -8.86 0.50 -3.40
CA ASN A 194 -8.20 1.51 -2.57
C ASN A 194 -8.91 1.68 -1.21
N ILE A 195 -10.24 1.59 -1.15
CA ILE A 195 -11.00 1.56 0.11
C ILE A 195 -10.58 0.34 0.96
N ILE A 196 -10.51 -0.85 0.34
CA ILE A 196 -10.13 -2.10 1.04
C ILE A 196 -8.69 -2.01 1.56
N LEU A 197 -7.74 -1.61 0.72
CA LEU A 197 -6.32 -1.54 1.10
C LEU A 197 -6.08 -0.46 2.17
N GLY A 198 -6.68 0.72 2.02
CA GLY A 198 -6.63 1.76 3.03
C GLY A 198 -7.25 1.31 4.35
N GLY A 199 -8.43 0.69 4.31
CA GLY A 199 -9.13 0.18 5.48
C GLY A 199 -8.39 -0.93 6.19
N PHE A 200 -7.83 -1.89 5.44
CA PHE A 200 -7.01 -2.97 5.98
C PHE A 200 -5.78 -2.42 6.73
N ASN A 201 -5.09 -1.44 6.14
CA ASN A 201 -3.93 -0.83 6.78
C ASN A 201 -4.28 0.02 8.01
N MET A 202 -5.54 0.41 8.20
CA MET A 202 -6.00 1.12 9.40
C MET A 202 -6.33 0.21 10.59
N ILE A 203 -6.27 -1.12 10.45
CA ILE A 203 -6.42 -2.04 11.57
C ILE A 203 -5.29 -1.76 12.58
N PRO A 204 -5.60 -1.53 13.89
CA PRO A 204 -4.62 -1.09 14.87
C PRO A 204 -3.78 -2.24 15.45
N VAL A 205 -3.26 -3.10 14.56
CA VAL A 205 -2.44 -4.27 14.89
C VAL A 205 -1.10 -4.19 14.16
N PRO A 206 0.04 -4.32 14.84
CA PRO A 206 1.35 -4.41 14.16
C PRO A 206 1.40 -5.60 13.17
N PRO A 207 2.01 -5.45 12.01
CA PRO A 207 2.84 -4.34 11.55
C PRO A 207 2.10 -3.24 10.76
N LEU A 208 0.77 -3.24 10.72
CA LEU A 208 -0.07 -2.34 9.92
C LEU A 208 0.06 -0.88 10.37
N ASP A 209 -0.23 0.04 9.46
CA ASP A 209 -0.06 1.47 9.70
C ASP A 209 -1.00 2.02 10.78
N GLY A 210 -2.19 1.46 10.88
CA GLY A 210 -3.17 1.82 11.91
C GLY A 210 -2.60 1.76 13.33
N SER A 211 -1.74 0.79 13.63
CA SER A 211 -1.09 0.67 14.94
C SER A 211 -0.15 1.85 15.22
N LYS A 212 0.60 2.30 14.23
CA LYS A 212 1.56 3.41 14.32
C LYS A 212 0.82 4.76 14.42
N ILE A 213 -0.25 4.92 13.63
CA ILE A 213 -1.10 6.11 13.62
C ILE A 213 -1.82 6.25 14.97
N MET A 214 -2.40 5.16 15.46
CA MET A 214 -3.12 5.14 16.75
C MET A 214 -2.18 5.45 17.93
N ALA A 215 -0.94 4.92 17.90
CA ALA A 215 0.09 5.21 18.90
C ALA A 215 0.52 6.69 18.89
N TRP A 216 0.47 7.36 17.72
CA TRP A 216 0.73 8.79 17.61
C TRP A 216 -0.48 9.62 18.01
N SER A 217 -1.68 9.33 17.46
CA SER A 217 -2.89 10.12 17.67
C SER A 217 -4.14 9.28 17.38
N SER A 218 -4.89 8.94 18.41
CA SER A 218 -6.17 8.24 18.24
C SER A 218 -7.20 9.08 17.46
N ALA A 219 -7.16 10.41 17.59
CA ALA A 219 -8.01 11.31 16.82
C ALA A 219 -7.68 11.28 15.32
N ALA A 220 -6.38 11.28 14.95
CA ALA A 220 -5.96 11.14 13.55
C ALA A 220 -6.36 9.77 12.99
N TRP A 221 -6.15 8.70 13.76
CA TRP A 221 -6.59 7.36 13.40
C TRP A 221 -8.10 7.30 13.16
N GLY A 222 -8.90 7.80 14.10
CA GLY A 222 -10.36 7.84 14.00
C GLY A 222 -10.85 8.66 12.81
N GLY A 223 -10.23 9.81 12.53
CA GLY A 223 -10.54 10.65 11.37
C GLY A 223 -10.29 9.95 10.02
N ILE A 224 -9.16 9.23 9.88
CA ILE A 224 -8.86 8.48 8.67
C ILE A 224 -9.85 7.31 8.50
N VAL A 225 -10.13 6.57 9.57
CA VAL A 225 -11.13 5.48 9.55
C VAL A 225 -12.51 6.02 9.17
N ALA A 226 -12.95 7.13 9.75
CA ALA A 226 -14.22 7.76 9.41
C ALA A 226 -14.27 8.17 7.93
N GLY A 227 -13.16 8.71 7.38
CA GLY A 227 -13.06 9.03 5.96
C GLY A 227 -13.20 7.81 5.05
N ILE A 228 -12.55 6.70 5.39
CA ILE A 228 -12.66 5.43 4.65
C ILE A 228 -14.09 4.88 4.72
N LEU A 229 -14.71 4.88 5.90
CA LEU A 229 -16.09 4.43 6.08
C LEU A 229 -17.10 5.31 5.31
N ALA A 230 -16.90 6.62 5.29
CA ALA A 230 -17.71 7.52 4.49
C ALA A 230 -17.61 7.22 2.99
N LEU A 231 -16.39 6.99 2.48
CA LEU A 231 -16.18 6.56 1.09
C LEU A 231 -16.82 5.20 0.80
N ALA A 232 -16.69 4.25 1.71
CA ALA A 232 -17.34 2.96 1.59
C ALA A 232 -18.87 3.10 1.54
N MET A 233 -19.47 3.92 2.40
CA MET A 233 -20.89 4.21 2.38
C MET A 233 -21.33 4.80 1.03
N VAL A 234 -20.60 5.82 0.53
CA VAL A 234 -20.89 6.40 -0.79
C VAL A 234 -20.82 5.33 -1.88
N TYR A 235 -19.78 4.51 -1.88
CA TYR A 235 -19.62 3.41 -2.86
C TYR A 235 -20.78 2.42 -2.82
N TRP A 236 -21.25 2.02 -1.62
CA TRP A 236 -22.35 1.05 -1.46
C TRP A 236 -23.74 1.63 -1.73
N THR A 237 -23.91 2.96 -1.67
CA THR A 237 -25.18 3.61 -2.04
C THR A 237 -25.34 3.77 -3.54
N ILE A 238 -24.28 3.60 -4.34
CA ILE A 238 -24.32 3.61 -5.78
C ILE A 238 -24.70 2.20 -6.25
N PRO A 239 -25.89 2.00 -6.85
CA PRO A 239 -26.30 0.66 -7.25
C PRO A 239 -25.30 0.08 -8.25
N PRO A 240 -25.00 -1.23 -8.18
CA PRO A 240 -24.30 -1.92 -9.24
C PRO A 240 -25.24 -1.95 -10.47
N PHE A 241 -24.79 -1.37 -11.55
CA PHE A 241 -25.51 -1.40 -12.84
C PHE A 241 -25.16 -2.67 -13.62
#